data_9c96f251f02d2d5d6e64d71e1474f998
#
_entry.id   9c96f251f02d2d5d6e64d71e1474f998
#
_cell.length_a   1.000
_cell.length_b   1.000
_cell.length_c   1.000
_cell.angle_alpha   90.00
_cell.angle_beta   90.00
_cell.angle_gamma   90.00
#
_symmetry.space_group_name_H-M   'P 1'
#
loop_
_entity.id
_entity.type
_entity.pdbx_description
1 polymer ?
#
loop_
_entity_poly.entity_id
_entity_poly.type
_entity_poly.pdbx_seq_one_letter_code
_entity_poly.pdbx_strand_id
1 'polypeptide(L)'
;GQRVGSMGFPNTNIEILGPTSDDVGWLNAGARIVVHGNAGNGTANAMAQGKIYVAGNIGARGMTMTKHNPRFDPPELWVLGSAGDYFGEFMAGGIAVICGFEAQVPDNILGHRPFVGMVGGKVFFHGPYRGYSRRDAKLISMGDEEWAWLNQNLHVFLDHIGRTELVRVFSDRSQWQLLVARTPQEKIQRPMKSIHSFHTGVWEKELGRGGLIGDLMQLDRSPVPLITTAQLRRYVPIWENRKYAAPCEATCPTGIPVQERWQLVRE
;
A
#
# COMPACT_ATOMS: atom_id res chain seq x y z
N GLY A 1 3.94 7.25 -22.05
CA GLY A 1 4.96 6.21 -21.80
C GLY A 1 4.72 5.52 -20.47
N GLN A 2 5.28 4.35 -20.29
CA GLN A 2 5.27 3.58 -19.04
C GLN A 2 6.48 3.96 -18.19
N ARG A 3 6.33 3.97 -16.84
CA ARG A 3 7.40 4.26 -15.86
C ARG A 3 8.07 5.63 -16.01
N VAL A 4 7.33 6.62 -16.48
CA VAL A 4 7.88 7.97 -16.62
C VAL A 4 8.23 8.54 -15.23
N GLY A 5 9.42 9.11 -15.10
CA GLY A 5 9.91 9.68 -13.86
C GLY A 5 10.25 8.65 -12.76
N SER A 6 10.43 7.37 -13.13
CA SER A 6 10.90 6.35 -12.18
C SER A 6 12.28 6.70 -11.64
N MET A 7 12.47 6.49 -10.32
CA MET A 7 13.71 6.81 -9.61
C MET A 7 14.18 8.26 -9.81
N GLY A 8 13.22 9.20 -9.98
CA GLY A 8 13.54 10.62 -10.18
C GLY A 8 14.24 11.24 -8.97
N PHE A 9 15.27 12.03 -9.21
CA PHE A 9 16.07 12.70 -8.17
C PHE A 9 15.62 14.15 -7.93
N PRO A 10 16.02 14.76 -6.81
CA PRO A 10 15.79 16.18 -6.55
C PRO A 10 16.25 17.07 -7.72
N ASN A 11 15.58 18.20 -7.90
CA ASN A 11 15.80 19.15 -9.01
C ASN A 11 15.44 18.64 -10.41
N THR A 12 14.90 17.42 -10.53
CA THR A 12 14.32 16.93 -11.79
C THR A 12 12.87 17.37 -11.90
N ASN A 13 12.52 18.03 -13.01
CA ASN A 13 11.16 18.44 -13.33
C ASN A 13 10.74 17.75 -14.64
N ILE A 14 9.64 17.02 -14.58
CA ILE A 14 9.08 16.29 -15.71
C ILE A 14 7.67 16.79 -15.94
N GLU A 15 7.39 17.23 -17.14
CA GLU A 15 6.07 17.66 -17.57
C GLU A 15 5.59 16.79 -18.74
N ILE A 16 4.39 16.25 -18.63
CA ILE A 16 3.80 15.32 -19.60
C ILE A 16 2.50 15.93 -20.09
N LEU A 17 2.47 16.37 -21.34
CA LEU A 17 1.38 17.14 -21.95
C LEU A 17 0.14 16.29 -22.34
N GLY A 18 -0.05 15.14 -21.71
CA GLY A 18 -1.18 14.24 -21.97
C GLY A 18 -1.21 13.06 -21.01
N PRO A 19 -2.04 12.05 -21.29
CA PRO A 19 -2.15 10.89 -20.42
C PRO A 19 -0.88 10.02 -20.46
N THR A 20 -0.66 9.31 -19.37
CA THR A 20 0.41 8.34 -19.27
C THR A 20 -0.12 6.93 -19.00
N SER A 21 0.75 5.95 -19.18
CA SER A 21 0.53 4.57 -18.78
C SER A 21 0.95 4.35 -17.31
N ASP A 22 1.28 3.13 -16.93
CA ASP A 22 1.51 2.68 -15.57
C ASP A 22 2.85 3.16 -14.97
N ASP A 23 2.94 3.08 -13.64
CA ASP A 23 4.15 3.27 -12.83
C ASP A 23 4.77 4.68 -12.92
N VAL A 24 3.98 5.72 -13.12
CA VAL A 24 4.48 7.11 -13.08
C VAL A 24 5.09 7.41 -11.72
N GLY A 25 6.35 7.84 -11.71
CA GLY A 25 7.07 8.16 -10.48
C GLY A 25 7.34 6.97 -9.57
N TRP A 26 7.41 5.75 -10.12
CA TRP A 26 7.81 4.57 -9.37
C TRP A 26 9.19 4.77 -8.72
N LEU A 27 9.28 4.54 -7.39
CA LEU A 27 10.50 4.80 -6.60
C LEU A 27 11.00 6.25 -6.70
N ASN A 28 10.13 7.23 -6.94
CA ASN A 28 10.55 8.63 -7.00
C ASN A 28 11.22 9.06 -5.70
N ALA A 29 12.40 9.62 -5.82
CA ALA A 29 13.28 10.04 -4.73
C ALA A 29 13.48 11.57 -4.68
N GLY A 30 12.59 12.36 -5.29
CA GLY A 30 12.63 13.81 -5.17
C GLY A 30 12.23 14.61 -6.42
N ALA A 31 11.96 13.96 -7.55
CA ALA A 31 11.52 14.66 -8.75
C ALA A 31 10.10 15.23 -8.59
N ARG A 32 9.85 16.35 -9.30
CA ARG A 32 8.50 16.86 -9.54
C ARG A 32 8.02 16.38 -10.90
N ILE A 33 6.85 15.76 -10.92
CA ILE A 33 6.23 15.21 -12.14
C ILE A 33 4.84 15.82 -12.28
N VAL A 34 4.55 16.41 -13.43
CA VAL A 34 3.22 16.94 -13.78
C VAL A 34 2.66 16.16 -14.96
N VAL A 35 1.44 15.63 -14.83
CA VAL A 35 0.73 14.88 -15.88
C VAL A 35 -0.53 15.66 -16.25
N HIS A 36 -0.60 16.22 -17.45
CA HIS A 36 -1.76 16.94 -17.97
C HIS A 36 -2.82 15.98 -18.57
N GLY A 37 -3.20 14.97 -17.79
CA GLY A 37 -4.17 13.94 -18.18
C GLY A 37 -4.27 12.85 -17.12
N ASN A 38 -4.77 11.69 -17.53
CA ASN A 38 -4.84 10.53 -16.64
C ASN A 38 -3.47 9.85 -16.51
N ALA A 39 -3.22 9.24 -15.35
CA ALA A 39 -2.09 8.34 -15.13
C ALA A 39 -2.59 6.91 -14.87
N GLY A 40 -1.78 5.92 -15.24
CA GLY A 40 -2.15 4.51 -15.13
C GLY A 40 -2.01 3.92 -13.72
N ASN A 41 -1.95 2.59 -13.65
CA ASN A 41 -1.77 1.85 -12.41
C ASN A 41 -0.40 2.10 -11.79
N GLY A 42 -0.26 1.93 -10.47
CA GLY A 42 1.02 2.06 -9.79
C GLY A 42 1.59 3.48 -9.74
N THR A 43 0.80 4.52 -10.07
CA THR A 43 1.25 5.92 -9.96
C THR A 43 1.72 6.20 -8.53
N ALA A 44 2.93 6.76 -8.36
CA ALA A 44 3.60 7.01 -7.07
C ALA A 44 3.89 5.76 -6.24
N ASN A 45 3.95 4.57 -6.83
CA ASN A 45 4.28 3.33 -6.10
C ASN A 45 5.70 3.41 -5.54
N ALA A 46 5.85 3.07 -4.25
CA ALA A 46 7.10 3.07 -3.50
C ALA A 46 7.86 4.40 -3.52
N MET A 47 7.16 5.51 -3.76
CA MET A 47 7.73 6.84 -3.73
C MET A 47 8.23 7.18 -2.33
N ALA A 48 9.40 7.80 -2.23
CA ALA A 48 10.04 8.16 -0.96
C ALA A 48 10.14 9.69 -0.74
N GLN A 49 10.14 10.48 -1.81
CA GLN A 49 10.24 11.94 -1.80
C GLN A 49 9.76 12.52 -3.13
N GLY A 50 9.52 13.84 -3.20
CA GLY A 50 9.11 14.55 -4.40
C GLY A 50 7.60 14.73 -4.51
N LYS A 51 7.15 15.28 -5.64
CA LYS A 51 5.74 15.64 -5.87
C LYS A 51 5.26 15.13 -7.22
N ILE A 52 4.08 14.53 -7.25
CA ILE A 52 3.42 14.13 -8.49
C ILE A 52 2.06 14.80 -8.55
N TYR A 53 1.80 15.51 -9.64
CA TYR A 53 0.57 16.24 -9.92
C TYR A 53 -0.12 15.61 -11.14
N VAL A 54 -1.37 15.18 -11.00
CA VAL A 54 -2.14 14.54 -12.07
C VAL A 54 -3.42 15.33 -12.33
N ALA A 55 -3.56 15.87 -13.53
CA ALA A 55 -4.72 16.68 -13.93
C ALA A 55 -5.98 15.85 -14.27
N GLY A 56 -5.91 14.54 -14.13
CA GLY A 56 -7.02 13.61 -14.37
C GLY A 56 -7.15 12.57 -13.27
N ASN A 57 -7.50 11.36 -13.66
CA ASN A 57 -7.67 10.20 -12.79
C ASN A 57 -6.40 9.34 -12.76
N ILE A 58 -6.24 8.53 -11.71
CA ILE A 58 -5.19 7.51 -11.66
C ILE A 58 -5.78 6.10 -11.61
N GLY A 59 -5.02 5.15 -12.13
CA GLY A 59 -5.39 3.75 -12.10
C GLY A 59 -5.27 3.11 -10.70
N ALA A 60 -5.35 1.78 -10.66
CA ALA A 60 -5.25 0.99 -9.44
C ALA A 60 -3.85 1.10 -8.78
N ARG A 61 -3.80 0.87 -7.47
CA ARG A 61 -2.56 0.83 -6.68
C ARG A 61 -1.72 2.11 -6.71
N GLY A 62 -2.38 3.26 -6.83
CA GLY A 62 -1.71 4.54 -6.63
C GLY A 62 -1.21 4.72 -5.20
N MET A 63 -0.08 5.38 -5.01
CA MET A 63 0.52 5.71 -3.70
C MET A 63 0.78 4.49 -2.80
N THR A 64 0.92 3.29 -3.37
CA THR A 64 1.18 2.07 -2.60
C THR A 64 2.63 2.01 -2.14
N MET A 65 2.86 1.41 -0.94
CA MET A 65 4.19 1.16 -0.38
C MET A 65 5.09 2.39 -0.24
N THR A 66 4.52 3.59 -0.26
CA THR A 66 5.27 4.85 -0.05
C THR A 66 5.86 4.91 1.35
N LYS A 67 6.97 5.62 1.48
CA LYS A 67 7.68 5.81 2.76
C LYS A 67 8.00 7.28 2.95
N HIS A 68 8.12 7.69 4.20
CA HIS A 68 8.57 9.02 4.56
C HIS A 68 9.77 8.93 5.50
N ASN A 69 10.89 9.52 5.09
CA ASN A 69 12.02 9.75 5.97
C ASN A 69 11.88 11.15 6.58
N PRO A 70 11.77 11.28 7.92
CA PRO A 70 11.53 12.58 8.57
C PRO A 70 12.63 13.64 8.35
N ARG A 71 13.77 13.26 7.77
CA ARG A 71 14.85 14.20 7.41
C ARG A 71 14.56 14.96 6.11
N PHE A 72 13.53 14.57 5.37
CA PHE A 72 13.16 15.12 4.07
C PHE A 72 11.67 15.44 4.06
N ASP A 73 11.25 16.23 3.09
CA ASP A 73 9.83 16.47 2.84
C ASP A 73 9.11 15.17 2.48
N PRO A 74 7.85 14.99 2.92
CA PRO A 74 7.09 13.81 2.59
C PRO A 74 6.85 13.69 1.08
N PRO A 75 6.76 12.48 0.52
CA PRO A 75 6.29 12.30 -0.84
C PRO A 75 4.84 12.75 -0.97
N GLU A 76 4.51 13.48 -2.04
CA GLU A 76 3.19 14.01 -2.29
C GLU A 76 2.62 13.53 -3.62
N LEU A 77 1.37 13.07 -3.59
CA LEU A 77 0.58 12.77 -4.79
C LEU A 77 -0.70 13.61 -4.78
N TRP A 78 -0.90 14.39 -5.83
CA TRP A 78 -2.09 15.23 -6.04
C TRP A 78 -2.84 14.75 -7.28
N VAL A 79 -4.13 14.46 -7.15
CA VAL A 79 -4.98 13.93 -8.22
C VAL A 79 -6.23 14.78 -8.32
N LEU A 80 -6.46 15.40 -9.47
CA LEU A 80 -7.65 16.22 -9.70
C LEU A 80 -8.93 15.36 -9.74
N GLY A 81 -8.86 14.19 -10.35
CA GLY A 81 -9.98 13.24 -10.47
C GLY A 81 -10.04 12.25 -9.31
N SER A 82 -10.16 10.98 -9.63
CA SER A 82 -10.30 9.86 -8.70
C SER A 82 -9.10 8.91 -8.73
N ALA A 83 -8.93 8.15 -7.66
CA ALA A 83 -8.03 7.02 -7.60
C ALA A 83 -8.76 5.71 -7.95
N GLY A 84 -8.02 4.75 -8.50
CA GLY A 84 -8.50 3.40 -8.74
C GLY A 84 -8.37 2.49 -7.50
N ASP A 85 -8.62 1.19 -7.70
CA ASP A 85 -8.67 0.19 -6.65
C ASP A 85 -7.33 0.02 -5.91
N TYR A 86 -7.40 -0.38 -4.63
CA TYR A 86 -6.24 -0.59 -3.74
C TYR A 86 -5.36 0.65 -3.55
N PHE A 87 -5.95 1.84 -3.65
CA PHE A 87 -5.24 3.08 -3.40
C PHE A 87 -4.64 3.13 -2.00
N GLY A 88 -3.38 3.55 -1.87
CA GLY A 88 -2.68 3.64 -0.59
C GLY A 88 -2.45 2.30 0.12
N GLU A 89 -2.50 1.16 -0.59
CA GLU A 89 -2.21 -0.15 -0.02
C GLU A 89 -0.77 -0.19 0.51
N PHE A 90 -0.60 -0.60 1.79
CA PHE A 90 0.69 -0.60 2.51
C PHE A 90 1.41 0.77 2.53
N MET A 91 0.69 1.86 2.38
CA MET A 91 1.26 3.21 2.54
C MET A 91 1.85 3.37 3.93
N ALA A 92 3.14 3.73 4.01
CA ALA A 92 3.87 3.91 5.27
C ALA A 92 4.31 5.37 5.51
N GLY A 93 3.90 6.30 4.64
CA GLY A 93 4.17 7.72 4.78
C GLY A 93 3.82 8.49 3.51
N GLY A 94 3.88 9.81 3.60
CA GLY A 94 3.54 10.71 2.52
C GLY A 94 2.15 11.32 2.65
N ILE A 95 1.81 12.16 1.68
CA ILE A 95 0.54 12.89 1.63
C ILE A 95 -0.09 12.65 0.27
N ALA A 96 -1.36 12.24 0.26
CA ALA A 96 -2.16 12.17 -0.95
C ALA A 96 -3.31 13.17 -0.88
N VAL A 97 -3.65 13.78 -2.02
CA VAL A 97 -4.80 14.65 -2.18
C VAL A 97 -5.60 14.21 -3.40
N ILE A 98 -6.86 13.84 -3.19
CA ILE A 98 -7.80 13.39 -4.23
C ILE A 98 -8.97 14.37 -4.30
N CYS A 99 -9.05 15.13 -5.37
CA CYS A 99 -10.01 16.22 -5.50
C CYS A 99 -11.41 15.77 -5.96
N GLY A 100 -11.52 14.61 -6.62
CA GLY A 100 -12.80 14.08 -7.07
C GLY A 100 -13.47 14.87 -8.19
N PHE A 101 -12.76 15.76 -8.86
CA PHE A 101 -13.28 16.55 -9.99
C PHE A 101 -13.25 15.74 -11.28
N GLU A 102 -14.37 15.65 -11.97
CA GLU A 102 -14.51 14.83 -13.17
C GLU A 102 -14.03 13.37 -12.95
N ALA A 103 -14.38 12.83 -11.79
CA ALA A 103 -13.95 11.51 -11.37
C ALA A 103 -14.44 10.41 -12.32
N GLN A 104 -13.59 9.44 -12.63
CA GLN A 104 -13.95 8.28 -13.45
C GLN A 104 -15.08 7.46 -12.82
N VAL A 105 -15.08 7.37 -11.47
CA VAL A 105 -16.16 6.76 -10.69
C VAL A 105 -16.70 7.81 -9.72
N PRO A 106 -17.70 8.62 -10.12
CA PRO A 106 -18.14 9.80 -9.38
C PRO A 106 -18.64 9.54 -7.96
N ASP A 107 -19.19 8.36 -7.69
CA ASP A 107 -19.70 7.94 -6.38
C ASP A 107 -18.66 7.22 -5.50
N ASN A 108 -17.43 7.04 -6.00
CA ASN A 108 -16.35 6.38 -5.25
C ASN A 108 -14.96 6.83 -5.72
N ILE A 109 -14.52 8.00 -5.27
CA ILE A 109 -13.25 8.60 -5.72
C ILE A 109 -11.99 7.91 -5.18
N LEU A 110 -12.13 7.02 -4.21
CA LEU A 110 -11.01 6.30 -3.59
C LEU A 110 -10.81 4.86 -4.12
N GLY A 111 -11.64 4.43 -5.07
CA GLY A 111 -11.62 3.08 -5.60
C GLY A 111 -12.12 2.02 -4.61
N HIS A 112 -11.90 0.76 -4.94
CA HIS A 112 -12.29 -0.38 -4.10
C HIS A 112 -11.15 -0.78 -3.17
N ARG A 113 -11.47 -1.09 -1.89
CA ARG A 113 -10.51 -1.53 -0.85
C ARG A 113 -9.30 -0.62 -0.65
N PRO A 114 -9.46 0.72 -0.56
CA PRO A 114 -8.33 1.60 -0.32
C PRO A 114 -7.75 1.42 1.09
N PHE A 115 -6.46 1.75 1.23
CA PHE A 115 -5.70 1.83 2.49
C PHE A 115 -5.53 0.51 3.24
N VAL A 116 -5.66 -0.64 2.59
CA VAL A 116 -5.37 -1.94 3.21
C VAL A 116 -3.89 -1.99 3.60
N GLY A 117 -3.62 -2.32 4.87
CA GLY A 117 -2.26 -2.39 5.39
C GLY A 117 -1.56 -1.03 5.59
N MET A 118 -2.27 0.08 5.48
CA MET A 118 -1.71 1.41 5.73
C MET A 118 -1.14 1.53 7.15
N VAL A 119 0.09 2.02 7.29
CA VAL A 119 0.78 2.18 8.58
C VAL A 119 1.27 3.61 8.84
N GLY A 120 1.18 4.50 7.85
CA GLY A 120 1.57 5.90 7.97
C GLY A 120 1.02 6.75 6.83
N GLY A 121 1.15 8.06 6.95
CA GLY A 121 0.71 9.03 5.95
C GLY A 121 -0.64 9.68 6.22
N LYS A 122 -0.96 10.69 5.40
CA LYS A 122 -2.21 11.47 5.44
C LYS A 122 -2.86 11.47 4.05
N VAL A 123 -4.18 11.41 4.00
CA VAL A 123 -4.94 11.48 2.75
C VAL A 123 -6.06 12.49 2.91
N PHE A 124 -6.00 13.55 2.10
CA PHE A 124 -7.07 14.52 1.96
C PHE A 124 -7.91 14.14 0.74
N PHE A 125 -9.21 14.20 0.86
CA PHE A 125 -10.08 13.93 -0.29
C PHE A 125 -11.37 14.74 -0.24
N HIS A 126 -11.86 15.09 -1.42
CA HIS A 126 -13.04 15.92 -1.62
C HIS A 126 -14.01 15.19 -2.55
N GLY A 127 -15.05 14.60 -1.99
CA GLY A 127 -16.08 13.87 -2.73
C GLY A 127 -16.50 12.57 -2.08
N PRO A 128 -17.43 11.84 -2.70
CA PRO A 128 -18.01 10.63 -2.16
C PRO A 128 -17.06 9.44 -2.24
N TYR A 129 -17.18 8.52 -1.30
CA TYR A 129 -16.46 7.27 -1.26
C TYR A 129 -17.34 6.16 -0.69
N ARG A 130 -17.12 4.91 -1.13
CA ARG A 130 -17.90 3.76 -0.67
C ARG A 130 -17.35 3.10 0.59
N GLY A 131 -16.09 3.32 0.91
CA GLY A 131 -15.48 2.75 2.10
C GLY A 131 -13.95 2.74 2.05
N TYR A 132 -13.35 2.30 3.15
CA TYR A 132 -11.90 2.15 3.31
C TYR A 132 -11.59 1.09 4.38
N SER A 133 -10.32 0.65 4.48
CA SER A 133 -9.89 -0.28 5.53
C SER A 133 -9.96 0.38 6.92
N ARG A 134 -11.09 0.24 7.61
CA ARG A 134 -11.26 0.76 8.99
C ARG A 134 -10.32 0.11 10.00
N ARG A 135 -9.74 -1.03 9.67
CA ARG A 135 -8.71 -1.69 10.46
C ARG A 135 -7.41 -0.90 10.46
N ASP A 136 -7.05 -0.32 9.32
CA ASP A 136 -5.73 0.24 9.07
C ASP A 136 -5.72 1.77 9.08
N ALA A 137 -6.86 2.39 8.79
CA ALA A 137 -7.01 3.84 8.70
C ALA A 137 -8.25 4.35 9.48
N LYS A 138 -8.28 5.64 9.74
CA LYS A 138 -9.40 6.35 10.37
C LYS A 138 -9.56 7.75 9.81
N LEU A 139 -10.79 8.22 9.76
CA LEU A 139 -11.09 9.64 9.55
C LEU A 139 -10.83 10.41 10.82
N ILE A 140 -10.31 11.60 10.69
CA ILE A 140 -10.13 12.56 11.78
C ILE A 140 -10.68 13.93 11.35
N SER A 141 -11.01 14.77 12.34
CA SER A 141 -11.35 16.17 12.09
C SER A 141 -10.11 16.91 11.60
N MET A 142 -10.26 17.65 10.51
CA MET A 142 -9.20 18.48 9.96
C MET A 142 -9.02 19.73 10.84
N GLY A 143 -7.83 19.93 11.39
CA GLY A 143 -7.45 21.11 12.13
C GLY A 143 -7.20 22.34 11.24
N ASP A 144 -6.93 23.48 11.85
CA ASP A 144 -6.66 24.72 11.10
C ASP A 144 -5.31 24.67 10.39
N GLU A 145 -4.33 23.98 10.97
CA GLU A 145 -3.01 23.78 10.35
C GLU A 145 -3.11 22.90 9.11
N GLU A 146 -3.84 21.78 9.18
CA GLU A 146 -4.05 20.91 8.03
C GLU A 146 -4.82 21.61 6.92
N TRP A 147 -5.84 22.40 7.27
CA TRP A 147 -6.58 23.17 6.30
C TRP A 147 -5.73 24.25 5.63
N ALA A 148 -4.96 25.02 6.41
CA ALA A 148 -4.06 26.05 5.88
C ALA A 148 -3.04 25.44 4.90
N TRP A 149 -2.43 24.30 5.28
CA TRP A 149 -1.51 23.57 4.42
C TRP A 149 -2.18 23.11 3.13
N LEU A 150 -3.35 22.46 3.24
CA LEU A 150 -4.09 21.97 2.08
C LEU A 150 -4.45 23.11 1.13
N ASN A 151 -5.04 24.18 1.65
CA ASN A 151 -5.49 25.30 0.86
C ASN A 151 -4.33 25.98 0.12
N GLN A 152 -3.20 26.22 0.80
CA GLN A 152 -2.01 26.81 0.18
C GLN A 152 -1.45 25.93 -0.94
N ASN A 153 -1.28 24.63 -0.69
CA ASN A 153 -0.69 23.71 -1.66
C ASN A 153 -1.67 23.35 -2.79
N LEU A 154 -2.97 23.43 -2.56
CA LEU A 154 -3.99 23.26 -3.59
C LEU A 154 -3.85 24.32 -4.68
N HIS A 155 -3.60 25.57 -4.31
CA HIS A 155 -3.33 26.64 -5.29
C HIS A 155 -2.10 26.31 -6.14
N VAL A 156 -1.02 25.84 -5.53
CA VAL A 156 0.20 25.43 -6.23
C VAL A 156 -0.08 24.27 -7.18
N PHE A 157 -0.82 23.26 -6.73
CA PHE A 157 -1.21 22.12 -7.55
C PHE A 157 -2.02 22.58 -8.79
N LEU A 158 -3.09 23.35 -8.56
CA LEU A 158 -3.96 23.81 -9.64
C LEU A 158 -3.24 24.70 -10.65
N ASP A 159 -2.29 25.53 -10.21
CA ASP A 159 -1.42 26.31 -11.08
C ASP A 159 -0.56 25.41 -11.98
N HIS A 160 0.10 24.41 -11.40
CA HIS A 160 0.94 23.47 -12.16
C HIS A 160 0.17 22.68 -13.22
N ILE A 161 -1.10 22.36 -12.99
CA ILE A 161 -1.92 21.65 -13.99
C ILE A 161 -2.75 22.59 -14.90
N GLY A 162 -2.61 23.92 -14.74
CA GLY A 162 -3.31 24.91 -15.55
C GLY A 162 -4.81 24.98 -15.25
N ARG A 163 -5.26 24.73 -14.02
CA ARG A 163 -6.67 24.67 -13.61
C ARG A 163 -7.00 25.62 -12.44
N THR A 164 -6.41 26.79 -12.43
CA THR A 164 -6.58 27.80 -11.34
C THR A 164 -8.01 28.25 -11.12
N GLU A 165 -8.87 28.16 -12.14
CA GLU A 165 -10.30 28.47 -12.04
C GLU A 165 -11.04 27.56 -11.02
N LEU A 166 -10.52 26.37 -10.75
CA LEU A 166 -11.12 25.40 -9.83
C LEU A 166 -10.88 25.72 -8.34
N VAL A 167 -10.06 26.71 -8.02
CA VAL A 167 -9.82 27.11 -6.61
C VAL A 167 -11.15 27.35 -5.89
N ARG A 168 -12.12 28.00 -6.53
CA ARG A 168 -13.44 28.28 -5.91
C ARG A 168 -14.22 27.00 -5.61
N VAL A 169 -14.07 25.95 -6.43
CA VAL A 169 -14.75 24.67 -6.23
C VAL A 169 -14.29 23.98 -4.94
N PHE A 170 -13.01 24.13 -4.62
CA PHE A 170 -12.37 23.45 -3.49
C PHE A 170 -12.19 24.32 -2.25
N SER A 171 -12.75 25.55 -2.23
CA SER A 171 -12.58 26.50 -1.12
C SER A 171 -13.38 26.18 0.13
N ASP A 172 -14.37 25.28 0.05
CA ASP A 172 -15.20 24.89 1.18
C ASP A 172 -14.55 23.77 1.99
N ARG A 173 -13.99 24.14 3.15
CA ARG A 173 -13.37 23.19 4.10
C ARG A 173 -14.29 22.04 4.49
N SER A 174 -15.60 22.30 4.60
CA SER A 174 -16.55 21.32 5.11
C SER A 174 -16.74 20.10 4.17
N GLN A 175 -16.38 20.26 2.91
CA GLN A 175 -16.46 19.18 1.90
C GLN A 175 -15.20 18.30 1.85
N TRP A 176 -14.14 18.72 2.54
CA TRP A 176 -12.91 17.95 2.62
C TRP A 176 -12.90 17.02 3.81
N GLN A 177 -12.32 15.85 3.60
CA GLN A 177 -12.12 14.86 4.63
C GLN A 177 -10.63 14.52 4.75
N LEU A 178 -10.21 14.22 5.98
CA LEU A 178 -8.84 13.81 6.31
C LEU A 178 -8.83 12.42 6.89
N LEU A 179 -8.07 11.54 6.24
CA LEU A 179 -7.84 10.17 6.66
C LEU A 179 -6.38 9.98 7.04
N VAL A 180 -6.12 9.29 8.15
CA VAL A 180 -4.78 8.95 8.62
C VAL A 180 -4.67 7.48 8.96
N ALA A 181 -3.44 6.96 8.94
CA ALA A 181 -3.18 5.60 9.43
C ALA A 181 -3.51 5.48 10.92
N ARG A 182 -4.03 4.32 11.32
CA ARG A 182 -4.13 3.97 12.74
C ARG A 182 -2.75 3.65 13.30
N THR A 183 -2.52 4.07 14.52
CA THR A 183 -1.31 3.70 15.26
C THR A 183 -1.30 2.20 15.55
N PRO A 184 -0.13 1.58 15.82
CA PRO A 184 -0.06 0.19 16.24
C PRO A 184 -0.96 -0.11 17.43
N GLN A 185 -1.04 0.80 18.42
CA GLN A 185 -1.88 0.66 19.61
C GLN A 185 -3.37 0.63 19.26
N GLU A 186 -3.81 1.44 18.32
CA GLU A 186 -5.21 1.45 17.85
C GLU A 186 -5.58 0.20 17.03
N LYS A 187 -4.60 -0.45 16.40
CA LYS A 187 -4.79 -1.71 15.66
C LYS A 187 -4.93 -2.92 16.60
N ILE A 188 -4.40 -2.84 17.81
CA ILE A 188 -4.48 -3.89 18.85
C ILE A 188 -5.86 -3.88 19.53
N GLN A 189 -6.95 -3.73 18.80
CA GLN A 189 -8.31 -3.80 19.37
C GLN A 189 -8.84 -5.23 19.57
N ARG A 190 -8.06 -6.25 19.27
CA ARG A 190 -8.35 -7.62 19.73
C ARG A 190 -7.29 -7.98 20.76
N PRO A 191 -7.72 -8.48 21.95
CA PRO A 191 -6.74 -9.12 22.81
C PRO A 191 -5.99 -10.13 21.93
N MET A 192 -4.67 -10.03 21.89
CA MET A 192 -3.88 -11.06 21.22
C MET A 192 -4.36 -12.36 21.85
N LYS A 193 -5.02 -13.20 21.05
CA LYS A 193 -5.31 -14.55 21.51
C LYS A 193 -3.96 -15.09 21.92
N SER A 194 -3.83 -15.52 23.15
CA SER A 194 -2.60 -16.12 23.62
C SER A 194 -2.19 -17.20 22.63
N ILE A 195 -0.91 -17.48 22.50
CA ILE A 195 -0.42 -18.58 21.66
C ILE A 195 -1.21 -19.86 21.98
N HIS A 196 -1.59 -20.04 23.24
CA HIS A 196 -2.44 -21.13 23.67
C HIS A 196 -3.85 -21.08 23.05
N SER A 197 -4.54 -19.92 23.03
CA SER A 197 -5.87 -19.81 22.43
C SER A 197 -5.86 -19.84 20.89
N PHE A 198 -4.74 -19.49 20.27
CA PHE A 198 -4.52 -19.72 18.84
C PHE A 198 -4.29 -21.21 18.57
N HIS A 199 -3.51 -21.88 19.42
CA HIS A 199 -3.24 -23.31 19.33
C HIS A 199 -4.54 -24.11 19.44
N THR A 200 -5.35 -23.88 20.49
CA THR A 200 -6.60 -24.63 20.72
C THR A 200 -7.72 -24.24 19.76
N GLY A 201 -7.82 -22.97 19.34
CA GLY A 201 -8.95 -22.51 18.53
C GLY A 201 -8.77 -22.64 17.02
N VAL A 202 -7.54 -22.69 16.53
CA VAL A 202 -7.22 -22.74 15.10
C VAL A 202 -6.41 -23.98 14.75
N TRP A 203 -5.31 -24.21 15.44
CA TRP A 203 -4.40 -25.31 15.14
C TRP A 203 -4.99 -26.69 15.42
N GLU A 204 -5.66 -26.86 16.53
CA GLU A 204 -6.31 -28.14 16.83
C GLU A 204 -7.43 -28.43 15.83
N LYS A 205 -8.14 -27.39 15.37
CA LYS A 205 -9.19 -27.51 14.37
C LYS A 205 -8.58 -27.89 12.99
N GLU A 206 -7.46 -27.31 12.61
CA GLU A 206 -6.78 -27.59 11.34
C GLU A 206 -5.92 -28.87 11.40
N LEU A 207 -5.42 -29.23 12.59
CA LEU A 207 -4.64 -30.45 12.84
C LEU A 207 -5.53 -31.65 13.19
N GLY A 208 -6.81 -31.42 13.58
CA GLY A 208 -7.78 -32.47 13.86
C GLY A 208 -8.25 -33.19 12.60
N ARG A 209 -9.02 -34.29 12.80
CA ARG A 209 -9.69 -35.02 11.70
C ARG A 209 -10.59 -34.06 10.92
N GLY A 210 -10.48 -34.07 9.60
CA GLY A 210 -11.19 -33.16 8.68
C GLY A 210 -10.51 -31.80 8.50
N GLY A 211 -9.41 -31.50 9.20
CA GLY A 211 -8.54 -30.35 8.92
C GLY A 211 -7.46 -30.71 7.89
N LEU A 212 -7.08 -29.74 7.06
CA LEU A 212 -6.11 -29.97 5.98
C LEU A 212 -4.80 -30.58 6.47
N ILE A 213 -4.27 -30.10 7.58
CA ILE A 213 -3.01 -30.59 8.16
C ILE A 213 -3.23 -31.93 8.87
N GLY A 214 -4.37 -32.08 9.58
CA GLY A 214 -4.73 -33.30 10.29
C GLY A 214 -4.89 -34.49 9.36
N ASP A 215 -5.52 -34.30 8.21
CA ASP A 215 -5.69 -35.35 7.21
C ASP A 215 -4.36 -35.73 6.54
N LEU A 216 -3.46 -34.80 6.34
CA LEU A 216 -2.10 -35.05 5.85
C LEU A 216 -1.24 -35.79 6.89
N MET A 217 -1.48 -35.58 8.20
CA MET A 217 -0.74 -36.24 9.27
C MET A 217 -1.21 -37.67 9.57
N GLN A 218 -2.42 -38.03 9.15
CA GLN A 218 -2.96 -39.38 9.30
C GLN A 218 -2.42 -40.37 8.26
N LEU A 219 -1.64 -39.93 7.30
CA LEU A 219 -0.88 -40.80 6.47
C LEU A 219 0.14 -41.56 7.34
N ASP A 220 0.09 -42.89 7.36
CA ASP A 220 0.90 -43.80 8.20
C ASP A 220 2.44 -43.57 8.17
N ARG A 221 2.88 -42.55 7.50
CA ARG A 221 4.27 -42.14 7.35
C ARG A 221 4.47 -40.62 7.31
N SER A 222 3.61 -39.84 7.94
CA SER A 222 3.92 -38.42 8.05
C SER A 222 5.11 -38.23 8.98
N PRO A 223 6.23 -37.66 8.50
CA PRO A 223 7.40 -37.40 9.36
C PRO A 223 7.20 -36.14 10.20
N VAL A 224 6.03 -35.52 10.14
CA VAL A 224 5.72 -34.31 10.91
C VAL A 224 4.96 -34.71 12.16
N PRO A 225 5.62 -34.99 13.27
CA PRO A 225 4.96 -35.06 14.58
C PRO A 225 4.35 -33.69 14.87
N LEU A 226 3.37 -33.65 15.75
CA LEU A 226 2.70 -32.43 16.19
C LEU A 226 3.73 -31.39 16.64
N ILE A 227 4.07 -30.47 15.75
CA ILE A 227 5.17 -29.53 15.94
C ILE A 227 4.60 -28.13 16.10
N THR A 228 4.90 -27.50 17.22
CA THR A 228 4.72 -26.04 17.35
C THR A 228 5.66 -25.33 16.36
N THR A 229 5.28 -24.16 15.86
CA THR A 229 6.10 -23.36 14.93
C THR A 229 7.54 -23.15 15.42
N ALA A 230 7.77 -23.15 16.75
CA ALA A 230 9.11 -23.06 17.33
C ALA A 230 9.91 -24.37 17.22
N GLN A 231 9.24 -25.50 17.14
CA GLN A 231 9.88 -26.84 17.01
C GLN A 231 10.18 -27.19 15.55
N LEU A 232 9.40 -26.67 14.59
CA LEU A 232 9.71 -26.78 13.15
C LEU A 232 11.14 -26.36 12.82
N ARG A 233 11.69 -25.40 13.58
CA ARG A 233 13.05 -24.92 13.40
C ARG A 233 14.13 -25.90 13.86
N ARG A 234 13.77 -26.93 14.60
CA ARG A 234 14.70 -27.95 15.14
C ARG A 234 14.70 -29.24 14.33
N TYR A 235 13.82 -29.38 13.33
CA TYR A 235 13.69 -30.57 12.53
C TYR A 235 14.58 -30.50 11.29
N VAL A 236 15.84 -30.89 11.44
CA VAL A 236 16.83 -30.99 10.35
C VAL A 236 16.44 -32.01 9.29
N PRO A 237 15.85 -33.19 9.59
CA PRO A 237 15.61 -34.24 8.58
C PRO A 237 14.59 -33.89 7.50
N ILE A 238 13.71 -32.90 7.72
CA ILE A 238 12.73 -32.49 6.70
C ILE A 238 13.42 -31.81 5.51
N TRP A 239 14.55 -31.20 5.74
CA TRP A 239 15.31 -30.44 4.73
C TRP A 239 16.14 -31.32 3.80
N GLU A 240 16.46 -32.53 4.23
CA GLU A 240 17.29 -33.49 3.45
C GLU A 240 16.47 -34.30 2.47
N ASN A 241 15.15 -34.36 2.63
CA ASN A 241 14.29 -35.15 1.78
C ASN A 241 13.60 -34.31 0.72
N ARG A 242 14.02 -34.40 -0.53
CA ARG A 242 13.44 -33.66 -1.67
C ARG A 242 11.92 -33.81 -1.83
N LYS A 243 11.34 -34.85 -1.26
CA LYS A 243 9.87 -35.06 -1.25
C LYS A 243 9.14 -33.95 -0.48
N TYR A 244 9.84 -33.25 0.43
CA TYR A 244 9.31 -32.17 1.25
C TYR A 244 9.94 -30.82 0.91
N ALA A 245 10.68 -30.74 -0.19
CA ALA A 245 11.19 -29.46 -0.69
C ALA A 245 10.03 -28.50 -0.98
N ALA A 246 10.26 -27.22 -0.74
CA ALA A 246 9.29 -26.21 -1.13
C ALA A 246 8.94 -26.37 -2.63
N PRO A 247 7.68 -26.16 -3.03
CA PRO A 247 7.29 -26.31 -4.43
C PRO A 247 8.17 -25.51 -5.40
N CYS A 248 8.63 -24.34 -4.99
CA CYS A 248 9.55 -23.50 -5.75
C CYS A 248 10.94 -24.12 -5.93
N GLU A 249 11.41 -24.96 -4.99
CA GLU A 249 12.67 -25.68 -5.08
C GLU A 249 12.51 -26.97 -5.89
N ALA A 250 11.43 -27.73 -5.62
CA ALA A 250 11.16 -28.98 -6.30
C ALA A 250 10.92 -28.83 -7.82
N THR A 251 10.39 -27.69 -8.24
CA THR A 251 10.06 -27.36 -9.64
C THR A 251 11.03 -26.36 -10.27
N CYS A 252 12.06 -25.93 -9.54
CA CYS A 252 13.00 -24.94 -10.05
C CYS A 252 13.85 -25.50 -11.20
N PRO A 253 13.76 -24.95 -12.42
CA PRO A 253 14.53 -25.45 -13.56
C PRO A 253 16.03 -25.20 -13.41
N THR A 254 16.45 -24.31 -12.53
CA THR A 254 17.85 -23.99 -12.24
C THR A 254 18.39 -24.73 -11.02
N GLY A 255 17.55 -25.49 -10.32
CA GLY A 255 17.94 -26.27 -9.14
C GLY A 255 18.49 -25.43 -7.97
N ILE A 256 18.01 -24.21 -7.79
CA ILE A 256 18.47 -23.33 -6.71
C ILE A 256 18.08 -23.96 -5.36
N PRO A 257 19.05 -24.31 -4.49
CA PRO A 257 18.78 -24.89 -3.18
C PRO A 257 18.34 -23.81 -2.19
N VAL A 258 17.08 -23.41 -2.27
CA VAL A 258 16.53 -22.29 -1.45
C VAL A 258 16.61 -22.60 0.03
N GLN A 259 16.38 -23.84 0.41
CA GLN A 259 16.37 -24.27 1.81
C GLN A 259 17.79 -24.31 2.40
N GLU A 260 18.77 -24.80 1.67
CA GLU A 260 20.17 -24.81 2.10
C GLU A 260 20.72 -23.40 2.28
N ARG A 261 20.33 -22.45 1.41
CA ARG A 261 20.71 -21.04 1.55
C ARG A 261 20.12 -20.38 2.80
N TRP A 262 18.91 -20.75 3.19
CA TRP A 262 18.32 -20.28 4.44
C TRP A 262 19.02 -20.85 5.67
N GLN A 263 19.59 -22.04 5.58
CA GLN A 263 20.38 -22.63 6.65
C GLN A 263 21.70 -21.87 6.83
N LEU A 264 22.40 -21.53 5.75
CA LEU A 264 23.66 -20.77 5.77
C LEU A 264 23.51 -19.34 6.31
N VAL A 265 22.33 -18.76 6.25
CA VAL A 265 22.06 -17.43 6.86
C VAL A 265 21.83 -17.51 8.37
N ARG A 266 21.71 -18.72 8.94
CA ARG A 266 21.45 -18.98 10.35
C ARG A 266 22.68 -19.36 11.14
N GLU A 267 23.73 -19.81 10.50
CA GLU A 267 25.06 -20.06 11.07
C GLU A 267 25.90 -18.79 11.04
#